data_2723c730bcfa1a94ef09fe778460f515
#
_entry.id   2723c730bcfa1a94ef09fe778460f515
#
_cell.length_a   1.000
_cell.length_b   1.000
_cell.length_c   1.000
_cell.angle_alpha   90.00
_cell.angle_beta   90.00
_cell.angle_gamma   90.00
#
_symmetry.space_group_name_H-M   'P 1'
#
loop_
_entity.id
_entity.type
_entity.pdbx_description
1 polymer ?
#
loop_
_entity_poly.entity_id
_entity_poly.type
_entity_poly.pdbx_seq_one_letter_code
_entity_poly.pdbx_strand_id
1 'polypeptide(L)'
;MVFRPSKEMKVSVLPSQEKQLSSKEKMKAACEQENVLAFDIYVEDLLIGFAMVRKFDEHSYFLWNFAIDYKYQNRNYGTTALCAFIRFMKEKYDMEEMTTTYIWGNEHAKHIYEKVGFTETDVVDEADCHEVNMVYHC
;
A
#
# COMPACT_ATOMS: atom_id res chain seq x y z
N MET A 1 13.25 1.35 9.27
CA MET A 1 12.89 0.71 7.99
C MET A 1 13.48 1.47 6.83
N VAL A 2 13.88 0.74 5.81
CA VAL A 2 14.47 1.31 4.59
C VAL A 2 13.56 0.99 3.42
N PHE A 3 13.33 1.99 2.56
CA PHE A 3 12.51 1.86 1.35
C PHE A 3 13.43 2.02 0.14
N ARG A 4 13.54 0.97 -0.66
CA ARG A 4 14.40 0.95 -1.85
C ARG A 4 13.56 0.87 -3.12
N PRO A 5 13.83 1.71 -4.13
CA PRO A 5 13.09 1.64 -5.39
C PRO A 5 13.06 0.24 -5.97
N SER A 6 11.91 -0.16 -6.46
CA SER A 6 11.68 -1.50 -7.01
C SER A 6 10.79 -1.41 -8.24
N LYS A 7 10.81 -2.44 -9.07
CA LYS A 7 9.98 -2.55 -10.28
C LYS A 7 9.03 -3.75 -10.23
N GLU A 8 9.09 -4.53 -9.14
CA GLU A 8 8.24 -5.70 -8.99
C GLU A 8 8.13 -6.11 -7.52
N MET A 9 7.03 -6.75 -7.18
CA MET A 9 6.84 -7.29 -5.84
C MET A 9 7.59 -8.62 -5.71
N LYS A 10 8.50 -8.68 -4.73
CA LYS A 10 9.32 -9.87 -4.47
C LYS A 10 8.84 -10.68 -3.27
N VAL A 11 7.99 -10.10 -2.43
CA VAL A 11 7.45 -10.79 -1.25
C VAL A 11 6.25 -11.64 -1.63
N SER A 12 5.90 -12.58 -0.75
CA SER A 12 4.75 -13.47 -0.94
C SER A 12 3.75 -13.26 0.18
N VAL A 13 2.46 -13.26 -0.18
CA VAL A 13 1.37 -13.13 0.78
C VAL A 13 0.57 -14.43 0.84
N LEU A 14 -0.29 -14.56 1.86
CA LEU A 14 -1.20 -15.69 1.94
C LEU A 14 -2.21 -15.65 0.79
N PRO A 15 -2.67 -16.80 0.28
CA PRO A 15 -3.66 -16.82 -0.82
C PRO A 15 -4.89 -15.99 -0.57
N SER A 16 -5.37 -15.94 0.68
CA SER A 16 -6.53 -15.12 1.08
C SER A 16 -6.28 -13.62 0.92
N GLN A 17 -5.03 -13.18 0.88
CA GLN A 17 -4.64 -11.77 0.78
C GLN A 17 -4.36 -11.34 -0.66
N GLU A 18 -4.21 -12.27 -1.58
CA GLU A 18 -3.93 -11.96 -2.98
C GLU A 18 -5.05 -11.17 -3.65
N LYS A 19 -6.28 -11.32 -3.17
CA LYS A 19 -7.45 -10.61 -3.70
C LYS A 19 -7.36 -9.09 -3.52
N GLN A 20 -6.65 -8.63 -2.50
CA GLN A 20 -6.46 -7.21 -2.23
C GLN A 20 -5.42 -6.59 -3.16
N LEU A 21 -4.59 -7.41 -3.75
CA LEU A 21 -3.47 -6.96 -4.58
C LEU A 21 -3.76 -7.13 -6.07
N SER A 22 -3.13 -6.31 -6.89
CA SER A 22 -3.04 -6.53 -8.33
C SER A 22 -2.21 -7.79 -8.60
N SER A 23 -2.37 -8.40 -9.77
CA SER A 23 -1.51 -9.50 -10.16
C SER A 23 -0.06 -9.02 -10.29
N LYS A 24 0.91 -9.91 -10.11
CA LYS A 24 2.33 -9.56 -10.25
C LYS A 24 2.65 -8.99 -11.64
N GLU A 25 2.00 -9.50 -12.66
CA GLU A 25 2.16 -9.01 -14.04
C GLU A 25 1.65 -7.59 -14.19
N LYS A 26 0.48 -7.28 -13.62
CA LYS A 26 -0.09 -5.92 -13.63
C LYS A 26 0.76 -4.96 -12.84
N MET A 27 1.27 -5.37 -11.68
CA MET A 27 2.16 -4.53 -10.86
C MET A 27 3.43 -4.20 -11.60
N LYS A 28 4.05 -5.20 -12.26
CA LYS A 28 5.28 -5.00 -13.02
C LYS A 28 5.06 -4.04 -14.19
N ALA A 29 3.96 -4.21 -14.92
CA ALA A 29 3.60 -3.31 -16.02
C ALA A 29 3.34 -1.90 -15.51
N ALA A 30 2.65 -1.75 -14.39
CA ALA A 30 2.37 -0.45 -13.80
C ALA A 30 3.65 0.28 -13.36
N CYS A 31 4.64 -0.45 -12.87
CA CYS A 31 5.93 0.13 -12.44
C CYS A 31 6.73 0.76 -13.58
N GLU A 32 6.37 0.48 -14.83
CA GLU A 32 6.98 1.13 -16.00
C GLU A 32 6.37 2.51 -16.28
N GLN A 33 5.25 2.86 -15.65
CA GLN A 33 4.60 4.15 -15.83
C GLN A 33 5.35 5.24 -15.03
N GLU A 34 5.46 6.44 -15.58
CA GLU A 34 6.18 7.54 -14.95
C GLU A 34 5.57 8.01 -13.63
N ASN A 35 4.26 7.89 -13.50
CA ASN A 35 3.53 8.34 -12.32
C ASN A 35 3.41 7.26 -11.24
N VAL A 36 4.07 6.12 -11.40
CA VAL A 36 4.06 5.01 -10.44
C VAL A 36 5.42 4.88 -9.78
N LEU A 37 5.40 4.81 -8.44
CA LEU A 37 6.59 4.57 -7.63
C LEU A 37 6.37 3.29 -6.84
N ALA A 38 7.38 2.43 -6.81
CA ALA A 38 7.32 1.19 -6.05
C ALA A 38 8.60 1.03 -5.23
N PHE A 39 8.44 0.44 -4.05
CA PHE A 39 9.54 0.28 -3.09
C PHE A 39 9.50 -1.08 -2.42
N ASP A 40 10.66 -1.70 -2.31
CA ASP A 40 10.85 -2.82 -1.39
C ASP A 40 11.05 -2.26 0.02
N ILE A 41 10.48 -2.92 1.00
CA ILE A 41 10.56 -2.51 2.41
C ILE A 41 11.51 -3.44 3.14
N TYR A 42 12.54 -2.87 3.76
CA TYR A 42 13.55 -3.62 4.52
C TYR A 42 13.56 -3.21 5.98
N VAL A 43 13.71 -4.21 6.84
CA VAL A 43 14.07 -4.00 8.25
C VAL A 43 15.45 -4.63 8.41
N GLU A 44 16.46 -3.83 8.74
CA GLU A 44 17.85 -4.21 8.66
C GLU A 44 18.15 -4.69 7.24
N ASP A 45 18.58 -5.92 7.05
CA ASP A 45 18.85 -6.48 5.71
C ASP A 45 17.76 -7.45 5.24
N LEU A 46 16.63 -7.50 5.96
CA LEU A 46 15.53 -8.41 5.65
C LEU A 46 14.47 -7.71 4.82
N LEU A 47 14.16 -8.29 3.67
CA LEU A 47 13.06 -7.84 2.83
C LEU A 47 11.74 -8.30 3.46
N ILE A 48 10.94 -7.35 3.94
CA ILE A 48 9.70 -7.67 4.64
C ILE A 48 8.43 -7.28 3.89
N GLY A 49 8.52 -6.40 2.91
CA GLY A 49 7.30 -5.90 2.28
C GLY A 49 7.53 -5.17 0.98
N PHE A 50 6.42 -4.65 0.45
CA PHE A 50 6.37 -3.93 -0.81
C PHE A 50 5.29 -2.87 -0.74
N ALA A 51 5.57 -1.69 -1.29
CA ALA A 51 4.60 -0.60 -1.39
C ALA A 51 4.65 0.01 -2.79
N MET A 52 3.49 0.21 -3.41
CA MET A 52 3.37 0.80 -4.73
C MET A 52 2.33 1.91 -4.69
N VAL A 53 2.72 3.09 -5.13
CA VAL A 53 1.85 4.26 -5.17
C VAL A 53 1.76 4.83 -6.57
N ARG A 54 0.63 5.48 -6.87
CA ARG A 54 0.43 6.24 -8.10
C ARG A 54 0.26 7.71 -7.74
N LYS A 55 1.02 8.55 -8.39
CA LYS A 55 0.96 10.00 -8.21
C LYS A 55 -0.23 10.57 -8.97
N PHE A 56 -1.13 11.26 -8.27
CA PHE A 56 -2.26 11.96 -8.90
C PHE A 56 -1.92 13.42 -9.21
N ASP A 57 -1.25 14.10 -8.26
CA ASP A 57 -0.76 15.45 -8.43
C ASP A 57 0.53 15.60 -7.61
N GLU A 58 1.03 16.81 -7.47
CA GLU A 58 2.32 17.05 -6.80
C GLU A 58 2.35 16.60 -5.34
N HIS A 59 1.19 16.55 -4.67
CA HIS A 59 1.12 16.28 -3.24
C HIS A 59 0.18 15.13 -2.88
N SER A 60 -0.47 14.50 -3.86
CA SER A 60 -1.46 13.45 -3.63
C SER A 60 -1.07 12.15 -4.31
N TYR A 61 -1.06 11.07 -3.53
CA TYR A 61 -0.68 9.74 -3.99
C TYR A 61 -1.75 8.72 -3.63
N PHE A 62 -1.96 7.75 -4.50
CA PHE A 62 -2.83 6.61 -4.25
C PHE A 62 -1.98 5.39 -3.90
N LEU A 63 -2.19 4.82 -2.71
CA LEU A 63 -1.57 3.56 -2.31
C LEU A 63 -2.26 2.42 -3.05
N TRP A 64 -1.63 1.96 -4.11
CA TRP A 64 -2.21 0.99 -5.03
C TRP A 64 -2.02 -0.45 -4.55
N ASN A 65 -0.82 -0.77 -4.11
CA ASN A 65 -0.49 -2.09 -3.56
C ASN A 65 0.41 -1.93 -2.34
N PHE A 66 0.08 -2.64 -1.27
CA PHE A 66 0.87 -2.66 -0.05
C PHE A 66 0.79 -4.07 0.51
N ALA A 67 1.94 -4.69 0.74
CA ALA A 67 2.00 -6.07 1.20
C ALA A 67 3.16 -6.28 2.16
N ILE A 68 2.92 -7.08 3.20
CA ILE A 68 3.97 -7.59 4.09
C ILE A 68 4.12 -9.08 3.80
N ASP A 69 5.34 -9.54 3.68
CA ASP A 69 5.62 -10.96 3.44
C ASP A 69 4.97 -11.81 4.54
N TYR A 70 4.37 -12.93 4.17
CA TYR A 70 3.61 -13.76 5.10
C TYR A 70 4.43 -14.22 6.31
N LYS A 71 5.74 -14.34 6.17
CA LYS A 71 6.64 -14.73 7.25
C LYS A 71 6.74 -13.69 8.37
N TYR A 72 6.40 -12.44 8.06
CA TYR A 72 6.56 -11.31 8.97
C TYR A 72 5.24 -10.69 9.40
N GLN A 73 4.11 -11.31 9.04
CA GLN A 73 2.79 -10.84 9.45
C GLN A 73 2.52 -11.18 10.91
N ASN A 74 1.51 -10.53 11.49
CA ASN A 74 1.10 -10.68 12.89
C ASN A 74 2.15 -10.25 13.91
N ARG A 75 3.05 -9.34 13.51
CA ARG A 75 4.08 -8.74 14.35
C ARG A 75 4.03 -7.21 14.32
N ASN A 76 2.88 -6.65 13.95
CA ASN A 76 2.68 -5.20 13.78
C ASN A 76 3.55 -4.56 12.68
N TYR A 77 4.22 -5.33 11.85
CA TYR A 77 5.02 -4.79 10.77
C TYR A 77 4.16 -4.04 9.74
N GLY A 78 2.93 -4.50 9.48
CA GLY A 78 2.03 -3.83 8.54
C GLY A 78 1.74 -2.39 8.94
N THR A 79 1.32 -2.20 10.19
CA THR A 79 1.03 -0.86 10.72
C THR A 79 2.30 -0.01 10.80
N THR A 80 3.38 -0.58 11.35
CA THR A 80 4.66 0.13 11.50
C THR A 80 5.24 0.52 10.14
N ALA A 81 5.20 -0.40 9.18
CA ALA A 81 5.72 -0.15 7.83
C ALA A 81 4.91 0.92 7.10
N LEU A 82 3.59 0.90 7.23
CA LEU A 82 2.76 1.90 6.58
C LEU A 82 2.97 3.29 7.19
N CYS A 83 3.05 3.39 8.50
CA CYS A 83 3.39 4.65 9.18
C CYS A 83 4.75 5.19 8.71
N ALA A 84 5.76 4.32 8.64
CA ALA A 84 7.09 4.69 8.19
C ALA A 84 7.09 5.09 6.72
N PHE A 85 6.32 4.41 5.89
CA PHE A 85 6.20 4.71 4.47
C PHE A 85 5.54 6.07 4.23
N ILE A 86 4.48 6.39 4.97
CA ILE A 86 3.83 7.70 4.89
C ILE A 86 4.82 8.81 5.25
N ARG A 87 5.60 8.61 6.31
CA ARG A 87 6.64 9.57 6.70
C ARG A 87 7.69 9.72 5.62
N PHE A 88 8.14 8.61 5.05
CA PHE A 88 9.10 8.60 3.95
C PHE A 88 8.58 9.39 2.74
N MET A 89 7.34 9.16 2.34
CA MET A 89 6.72 9.86 1.21
C MET A 89 6.56 11.35 1.50
N LYS A 90 6.18 11.69 2.73
CA LYS A 90 6.05 13.09 3.14
C LYS A 90 7.40 13.81 3.08
N GLU A 91 8.44 13.22 3.62
CA GLU A 91 9.77 13.84 3.68
C GLU A 91 10.45 13.91 2.32
N LYS A 92 10.35 12.86 1.51
CA LYS A 92 11.08 12.78 0.24
C LYS A 92 10.31 13.36 -0.94
N TYR A 93 8.98 13.22 -0.96
CA TYR A 93 8.15 13.61 -2.10
C TYR A 93 7.17 14.73 -1.78
N ASP A 94 7.26 15.29 -0.59
CA ASP A 94 6.38 16.38 -0.14
C ASP A 94 4.89 16.00 -0.25
N MET A 95 4.57 14.75 0.09
CA MET A 95 3.20 14.24 0.06
C MET A 95 2.37 14.89 1.17
N GLU A 96 1.17 15.34 0.82
CA GLU A 96 0.20 15.89 1.76
C GLU A 96 -1.00 14.98 1.99
N GLU A 97 -1.28 14.10 1.03
CA GLU A 97 -2.45 13.24 1.08
C GLU A 97 -2.12 11.88 0.46
N MET A 98 -2.57 10.82 1.13
CA MET A 98 -2.53 9.46 0.58
C MET A 98 -3.93 8.86 0.61
N THR A 99 -4.40 8.39 -0.53
CA THR A 99 -5.65 7.64 -0.63
C THR A 99 -5.36 6.17 -0.77
N THR A 100 -6.31 5.35 -0.40
CA THR A 100 -6.24 3.91 -0.62
C THR A 100 -7.65 3.32 -0.71
N THR A 101 -7.72 2.05 -1.02
CA THR A 101 -8.96 1.31 -1.18
C THR A 101 -8.78 -0.06 -0.58
N TYR A 102 -9.80 -0.56 0.14
CA TYR A 102 -9.81 -1.97 0.51
C TYR A 102 -11.09 -2.62 0.00
N ILE A 103 -11.02 -3.92 -0.27
CA ILE A 103 -12.17 -4.70 -0.72
C ILE A 103 -13.12 -4.90 0.47
N TRP A 104 -14.39 -4.64 0.27
CA TRP A 104 -15.43 -4.83 1.29
C TRP A 104 -15.30 -6.21 1.93
N GLY A 105 -15.26 -6.27 3.25
CA GLY A 105 -15.08 -7.50 4.00
C GLY A 105 -13.64 -7.84 4.35
N ASN A 106 -12.66 -7.13 3.79
CA ASN A 106 -11.26 -7.32 4.16
C ASN A 106 -10.97 -6.56 5.45
N GLU A 107 -11.33 -7.16 6.58
CA GLU A 107 -11.19 -6.57 7.90
C GLU A 107 -9.73 -6.35 8.30
N HIS A 108 -8.82 -7.19 7.80
CA HIS A 108 -7.39 -7.04 8.08
C HIS A 108 -6.84 -5.75 7.49
N ALA A 109 -7.13 -5.47 6.23
CA ALA A 109 -6.71 -4.22 5.57
C ALA A 109 -7.37 -3.01 6.23
N LYS A 110 -8.69 -3.08 6.48
CA LYS A 110 -9.43 -2.03 7.16
C LYS A 110 -8.79 -1.67 8.50
N HIS A 111 -8.48 -2.69 9.30
CA HIS A 111 -7.88 -2.51 10.62
C HIS A 111 -6.54 -1.78 10.54
N ILE A 112 -5.67 -2.19 9.62
CA ILE A 112 -4.37 -1.56 9.42
C ILE A 112 -4.53 -0.09 9.02
N TYR A 113 -5.38 0.19 8.06
CA TYR A 113 -5.57 1.56 7.57
C TYR A 113 -6.17 2.47 8.64
N GLU A 114 -7.19 2.02 9.35
CA GLU A 114 -7.80 2.80 10.42
C GLU A 114 -6.79 3.05 11.56
N LYS A 115 -6.01 2.05 11.93
CA LYS A 115 -5.02 2.16 12.99
C LYS A 115 -3.92 3.16 12.64
N VAL A 116 -3.54 3.25 11.38
CA VAL A 116 -2.55 4.21 10.89
C VAL A 116 -3.11 5.64 10.86
N GLY A 117 -4.42 5.79 10.67
CA GLY A 117 -5.08 7.08 10.66
C GLY A 117 -5.87 7.42 9.41
N PHE A 118 -6.09 6.45 8.53
CA PHE A 118 -6.96 6.64 7.37
C PHE A 118 -8.41 6.71 7.82
N THR A 119 -9.20 7.52 7.12
CA THR A 119 -10.65 7.61 7.33
C THR A 119 -11.39 7.27 6.05
N GLU A 120 -12.56 6.66 6.18
CA GLU A 120 -13.39 6.30 5.02
C GLU A 120 -13.98 7.56 4.38
N THR A 121 -13.98 7.61 3.06
CA THR A 121 -14.56 8.71 2.30
C THR A 121 -15.85 8.30 1.60
N ASP A 122 -15.83 7.19 0.89
CA ASP A 122 -16.99 6.69 0.16
C ASP A 122 -16.87 5.20 -0.09
N VAL A 123 -17.98 4.61 -0.49
CA VAL A 123 -18.09 3.19 -0.80
C VAL A 123 -18.53 3.04 -2.25
N VAL A 124 -17.81 2.18 -2.99
CA VAL A 124 -18.21 1.80 -4.35
C VAL A 124 -18.89 0.45 -4.24
N ASP A 125 -20.20 0.42 -4.47
CA ASP A 125 -21.02 -0.80 -4.38
C ASP A 125 -21.70 -1.03 -5.73
N GLU A 126 -20.98 -1.65 -6.64
CA GLU A 126 -21.46 -1.99 -7.98
C GLU A 126 -21.42 -3.50 -8.16
N ALA A 127 -22.02 -3.99 -9.25
CA ALA A 127 -22.15 -5.44 -9.50
C ALA A 127 -20.82 -6.19 -9.42
N ASP A 128 -19.75 -5.57 -9.90
CA ASP A 128 -18.42 -6.21 -9.99
C ASP A 128 -17.37 -5.56 -9.09
N CYS A 129 -17.79 -4.61 -8.23
CA CYS A 129 -16.85 -3.84 -7.43
C CYS A 129 -17.47 -3.45 -6.09
N HIS A 130 -16.94 -3.99 -5.01
CA HIS A 130 -17.34 -3.66 -3.64
C HIS A 130 -16.11 -3.19 -2.89
N GLU A 131 -15.86 -1.87 -2.92
CA GLU A 131 -14.65 -1.27 -2.37
C GLU A 131 -14.97 -0.10 -1.46
N VAL A 132 -14.11 0.12 -0.48
CA VAL A 132 -14.19 1.28 0.41
C VAL A 132 -12.97 2.14 0.19
N ASN A 133 -13.21 3.40 -0.13
CA ASN A 133 -12.13 4.38 -0.33
C ASN A 133 -11.82 5.08 0.98
N MET A 134 -10.54 5.31 1.21
CA MET A 134 -10.03 5.93 2.43
C MET A 134 -9.00 7.00 2.11
N VAL A 135 -8.79 7.94 3.04
CA VAL A 135 -7.81 9.02 2.90
C VAL A 135 -7.05 9.24 4.20
N TYR A 136 -5.78 9.56 4.05
CA TYR A 136 -4.89 10.01 5.12
C TYR A 136 -4.36 11.40 4.75
N HIS A 137 -4.51 12.36 5.66
CA HIS A 137 -3.97 13.71 5.51
C HIS A 137 -2.73 13.86 6.38
N CYS A 138 -1.63 14.23 5.77
CA CYS A 138 -0.35 14.43 6.49
C CYS A 138 -0.33 15.67 7.35
#